data_80aefd66ca32eee819a8d41aaddc48cc
#
_entry.id   80aefd66ca32eee819a8d41aaddc48cc
#
_cell.length_a   1.000
_cell.length_b   1.000
_cell.length_c   1.000
_cell.angle_alpha   90.00
_cell.angle_beta   90.00
_cell.angle_gamma   90.00
#
_symmetry.space_group_name_H-M   'P 1'
#
loop_
_entity.id
_entity.type
_entity.pdbx_description
1 polymer ?
#
loop_
_entity_poly.entity_id
_entity_poly.type
_entity_poly.pdbx_seq_one_letter_code
_entity_poly.pdbx_strand_id
1 'polypeptide(L)'
;MGWDYTKTKNSVTLKNPIFISGLPGIGNVGKIVADFLVDELKAKKIITFNTYNMPNSVIVNEKNLIELPSIDIYSKKIKNNDLMILTGNYQPINEISSFEFCEIILDILKDMKSEQIITLGGIGLREIPKDPKIYITGNIKKEK
;
A
#
# COMPACT_ATOMS: atom_id res chain seq x y z
N MET A 1 0.66 -7.73 -21.12
CA MET A 1 0.66 -6.32 -20.69
C MET A 1 0.72 -6.32 -19.17
N GLY A 2 1.85 -5.93 -18.64
CA GLY A 2 2.12 -5.93 -17.23
C GLY A 2 1.75 -4.62 -16.54
N TRP A 3 2.32 -4.43 -15.39
CA TRP A 3 2.27 -3.19 -14.63
C TRP A 3 3.36 -2.23 -15.09
N ASP A 4 3.06 -0.93 -15.01
CA ASP A 4 4.00 0.16 -15.17
C ASP A 4 3.81 1.16 -14.02
N TYR A 5 4.76 2.07 -13.84
CA TYR A 5 4.63 3.10 -12.82
C TYR A 5 5.25 4.43 -13.25
N THR A 6 4.67 5.50 -12.76
CA THR A 6 5.14 6.87 -12.97
C THR A 6 5.62 7.46 -11.65
N LYS A 7 6.87 7.96 -11.63
CA LYS A 7 7.40 8.71 -10.50
C LYS A 7 6.96 10.18 -10.60
N THR A 8 6.49 10.72 -9.49
CA THR A 8 6.15 12.15 -9.44
C THR A 8 7.41 13.01 -9.41
N LYS A 9 7.31 14.27 -9.83
CA LYS A 9 8.42 15.24 -9.80
C LYS A 9 8.96 15.51 -8.38
N ASN A 10 8.22 15.13 -7.35
CA ASN A 10 8.56 15.31 -5.94
C ASN A 10 9.29 14.11 -5.34
N SER A 11 9.99 13.31 -6.14
CA SER A 11 10.74 12.16 -5.62
C SER A 11 11.80 12.62 -4.62
N VAL A 12 11.58 12.27 -3.36
CA VAL A 12 12.50 12.55 -2.26
C VAL A 12 13.43 11.36 -2.11
N THR A 13 14.73 11.59 -1.98
CA THR A 13 15.67 10.53 -1.62
C THR A 13 15.34 10.03 -0.22
N LEU A 14 14.90 8.79 -0.11
CA LEU A 14 14.62 8.10 1.15
C LEU A 14 15.84 7.29 1.59
N LYS A 15 16.01 7.14 2.90
CA LYS A 15 17.06 6.31 3.50
C LYS A 15 16.43 5.10 4.18
N ASN A 16 16.71 3.92 3.65
CA ASN A 16 16.25 2.63 4.21
C ASN A 16 14.79 2.70 4.72
N PRO A 17 13.82 3.06 3.85
CA PRO A 17 12.47 3.31 4.29
C PRO A 17 11.82 2.02 4.80
N ILE A 18 10.98 2.14 5.81
CA ILE A 18 10.02 1.10 6.18
C ILE A 18 8.87 1.17 5.19
N PHE A 19 8.54 0.05 4.56
CA PHE A 19 7.43 -0.05 3.65
C PHE A 19 6.19 -0.60 4.34
N ILE A 20 5.08 0.10 4.22
CA ILE A 20 3.77 -0.27 4.77
C ILE A 20 2.79 -0.40 3.61
N SER A 21 2.14 -1.55 3.50
CA SER A 21 1.14 -1.80 2.45
C SER A 21 -0.24 -2.03 3.05
N GLY A 22 -1.23 -1.28 2.56
CA GLY A 22 -2.64 -1.44 2.91
C GLY A 22 -3.54 -1.18 1.70
N LEU A 23 -3.92 -2.25 1.01
CA LEU A 23 -4.86 -2.23 -0.13
C LEU A 23 -6.26 -2.68 0.32
N PRO A 24 -7.31 -2.41 -0.50
CA PRO A 24 -8.64 -2.91 -0.25
C PRO A 24 -8.66 -4.44 -0.03
N GLY A 25 -9.36 -4.89 0.99
CA GLY A 25 -9.49 -6.29 1.34
C GLY A 25 -10.64 -6.47 2.33
N ILE A 26 -10.61 -7.55 3.12
CA ILE A 26 -11.68 -7.85 4.08
C ILE A 26 -11.84 -6.70 5.08
N GLY A 27 -13.04 -6.09 5.10
CA GLY A 27 -13.37 -4.95 5.95
C GLY A 27 -12.58 -3.68 5.65
N ASN A 28 -11.84 -3.64 4.54
CA ASN A 28 -10.93 -2.53 4.19
C ASN A 28 -9.92 -2.15 5.30
N VAL A 29 -9.64 -3.05 6.23
CA VAL A 29 -8.80 -2.77 7.41
C VAL A 29 -7.44 -2.22 7.00
N GLY A 30 -6.74 -2.90 6.08
CA GLY A 30 -5.43 -2.46 5.61
C GLY A 30 -5.48 -1.09 4.94
N LYS A 31 -6.45 -0.89 4.07
CA LYS A 31 -6.65 0.40 3.37
C LYS A 31 -6.93 1.54 4.35
N ILE A 32 -7.85 1.35 5.28
CA ILE A 32 -8.22 2.39 6.25
C ILE A 32 -7.00 2.84 7.06
N VAL A 33 -6.17 1.88 7.51
CA VAL A 33 -4.96 2.21 8.27
C VAL A 33 -3.93 2.92 7.39
N ALA A 34 -3.72 2.46 6.16
CA ALA A 34 -2.77 3.09 5.24
C ALA A 34 -3.20 4.52 4.87
N ASP A 35 -4.47 4.73 4.55
CA ASP A 35 -5.03 6.06 4.25
C ASP A 35 -4.90 6.99 5.46
N PHE A 36 -5.24 6.51 6.66
CA PHE A 36 -5.07 7.26 7.90
C PHE A 36 -3.61 7.70 8.11
N LEU A 37 -2.64 6.80 7.87
CA LEU A 37 -1.23 7.15 7.98
C LEU A 37 -0.80 8.20 6.94
N VAL A 38 -1.30 8.10 5.70
CA VAL A 38 -1.02 9.08 4.65
C VAL A 38 -1.51 10.47 5.07
N ASP A 39 -2.73 10.56 5.58
CA ASP A 39 -3.38 11.82 5.96
C ASP A 39 -2.74 12.42 7.21
N GLU A 40 -2.59 11.66 8.28
CA GLU A 40 -2.02 12.13 9.55
C GLU A 40 -0.56 12.59 9.39
N LEU A 41 0.23 11.84 8.64
CA LEU A 41 1.63 12.17 8.40
C LEU A 41 1.79 13.22 7.29
N LYS A 42 0.73 13.59 6.58
CA LYS A 42 0.78 14.44 5.39
C LYS A 42 1.84 13.91 4.40
N ALA A 43 1.78 12.61 4.15
CA ALA A 43 2.70 11.94 3.25
C ALA A 43 2.48 12.39 1.80
N LYS A 44 3.55 12.47 1.02
CA LYS A 44 3.49 12.95 -0.36
C LYS A 44 3.50 11.78 -1.32
N LYS A 45 2.61 11.78 -2.29
CA LYS A 45 2.61 10.80 -3.38
C LYS A 45 3.91 10.91 -4.18
N ILE A 46 4.56 9.76 -4.37
CA ILE A 46 5.83 9.65 -5.09
C ILE A 46 5.77 8.71 -6.29
N ILE A 47 4.89 7.71 -6.26
CA ILE A 47 4.71 6.74 -7.35
C ILE A 47 3.22 6.51 -7.56
N THR A 48 2.80 6.42 -8.82
CA THR A 48 1.48 5.94 -9.24
C THR A 48 1.68 4.73 -10.14
N PHE A 49 0.98 3.64 -9.84
CA PHE A 49 0.98 2.42 -10.64
C PHE A 49 -0.13 2.47 -11.69
N ASN A 50 0.19 1.96 -12.87
CA ASN A 50 -0.70 1.90 -14.00
C ASN A 50 -0.71 0.49 -14.58
N THR A 51 -1.89 0.01 -14.97
CA THR A 51 -2.05 -1.23 -15.72
C THR A 51 -3.37 -1.20 -16.48
N TYR A 52 -3.43 -1.86 -17.61
CA TYR A 52 -4.69 -2.08 -18.33
C TYR A 52 -5.57 -3.17 -17.68
N ASN A 53 -5.06 -3.87 -16.66
CA ASN A 53 -5.83 -4.84 -15.87
C ASN A 53 -6.63 -4.19 -14.73
N MET A 54 -6.71 -2.87 -14.68
CA MET A 54 -7.62 -2.17 -13.76
C MET A 54 -9.09 -2.45 -14.13
N PRO A 55 -10.00 -2.45 -13.16
CA PRO A 55 -11.43 -2.58 -13.47
C PRO A 55 -11.90 -1.43 -14.36
N ASN A 56 -12.84 -1.73 -15.24
CA ASN A 56 -13.50 -0.77 -16.13
C ASN A 56 -14.57 0.05 -15.39
N SER A 57 -14.32 0.41 -14.16
CA SER A 57 -15.21 1.17 -13.29
C SER A 57 -14.56 2.50 -12.89
N VAL A 58 -15.37 3.41 -12.44
CA VAL A 58 -14.93 4.67 -11.84
C VAL A 58 -15.44 4.76 -10.42
N ILE A 59 -14.75 5.54 -9.61
CA ILE A 59 -15.15 5.84 -8.25
C ILE A 59 -15.63 7.29 -8.22
N VAL A 60 -16.73 7.54 -7.55
CA VAL A 60 -17.20 8.90 -7.29
C VAL A 60 -16.80 9.25 -5.86
N ASN A 61 -15.94 10.26 -5.71
CA ASN A 61 -15.46 10.69 -4.40
C ASN A 61 -16.49 11.58 -3.66
N GLU A 62 -16.19 11.95 -2.44
CA GLU A 62 -17.06 12.78 -1.58
C GLU A 62 -17.37 14.16 -2.18
N LYS A 63 -16.57 14.64 -3.13
CA LYS A 63 -16.79 15.91 -3.85
C LYS A 63 -17.57 15.74 -5.15
N ASN A 64 -18.17 14.56 -5.37
CA ASN A 64 -18.87 14.18 -6.62
C ASN A 64 -17.97 14.26 -7.87
N LEU A 65 -16.66 14.03 -7.72
CA LEU A 65 -15.72 13.94 -8.83
C LEU A 65 -15.41 12.49 -9.16
N ILE A 66 -15.24 12.23 -10.44
CA ILE A 66 -14.88 10.91 -10.96
C ILE A 66 -13.38 10.68 -10.75
N GLU A 67 -13.03 9.56 -10.15
CA GLU A 67 -11.66 9.06 -9.99
C GLU A 67 -11.52 7.71 -10.67
N LEU A 68 -10.39 7.50 -11.32
CA LEU A 68 -10.02 6.19 -11.86
C LEU A 68 -9.46 5.30 -10.74
N PRO A 69 -9.56 3.97 -10.89
CA PRO A 69 -8.85 3.05 -10.03
C PRO A 69 -7.36 3.37 -10.01
N SER A 70 -6.78 3.45 -8.83
CA SER A 70 -5.36 3.76 -8.65
C SER A 70 -4.74 3.00 -7.49
N ILE A 71 -3.45 2.74 -7.59
CA ILE A 71 -2.58 2.29 -6.52
C ILE A 71 -1.38 3.23 -6.50
N ASP A 72 -1.09 3.77 -5.33
CA ASP A 72 -0.08 4.80 -5.18
C ASP A 72 0.87 4.50 -4.02
N ILE A 73 2.12 4.94 -4.14
CA ILE A 73 3.05 5.00 -3.01
C ILE A 73 3.21 6.45 -2.57
N TYR A 74 3.05 6.65 -1.28
CA TYR A 74 3.31 7.91 -0.59
C TYR A 74 4.58 7.78 0.24
N SER A 75 5.26 8.88 0.50
CA SER A 75 6.45 8.90 1.33
C SER A 75 6.40 9.98 2.39
N LYS A 76 7.04 9.70 3.51
CA LYS A 76 7.27 10.65 4.58
C LYS A 76 8.64 10.46 5.19
N LYS A 77 9.40 11.54 5.30
CA LYS A 77 10.63 11.56 6.09
C LYS A 77 10.31 11.71 7.57
N ILE A 78 10.81 10.79 8.38
CA ILE A 78 10.68 10.82 9.82
C ILE A 78 12.08 10.78 10.42
N LYS A 79 12.24 11.34 11.61
CA LYS A 79 13.54 11.55 12.26
C LYS A 79 14.46 10.32 12.29
N ASN A 80 13.90 9.16 12.52
CA ASN A 80 14.67 7.92 12.68
C ASN A 80 14.60 7.01 11.44
N ASN A 81 13.46 6.96 10.76
CA ASN A 81 13.23 6.08 9.61
C ASN A 81 12.31 6.77 8.61
N ASP A 82 12.68 6.73 7.35
CA ASP A 82 11.77 7.17 6.30
C ASP A 82 10.64 6.15 6.12
N LEU A 83 9.47 6.58 5.69
CA LEU A 83 8.33 5.73 5.42
C LEU A 83 7.94 5.74 3.94
N MET A 84 7.54 4.59 3.45
CA MET A 84 6.82 4.41 2.21
C MET A 84 5.49 3.74 2.52
N ILE A 85 4.39 4.31 2.07
CA ILE A 85 3.04 3.80 2.33
C ILE A 85 2.37 3.53 1.00
N LEU A 86 2.05 2.27 0.75
CA LEU A 86 1.27 1.83 -0.40
C LEU A 86 -0.20 1.78 0.00
N THR A 87 -1.02 2.52 -0.73
CA THR A 87 -2.47 2.45 -0.63
C THR A 87 -3.10 2.67 -2.00
N GLY A 88 -4.38 2.42 -2.11
CA GLY A 88 -5.13 2.59 -3.34
C GLY A 88 -6.60 2.31 -3.14
N ASN A 89 -7.40 2.57 -4.15
CA ASN A 89 -8.83 2.27 -4.16
C ASN A 89 -9.13 0.94 -4.87
N TYR A 90 -8.09 0.21 -5.27
CA TYR A 90 -8.14 -1.04 -6.00
C TYR A 90 -6.98 -1.97 -5.57
N GLN A 91 -7.13 -3.27 -5.79
CA GLN A 91 -6.05 -4.26 -5.72
C GLN A 91 -6.10 -5.20 -6.94
N PRO A 92 -4.98 -5.78 -7.37
CA PRO A 92 -4.96 -6.73 -8.50
C PRO A 92 -5.97 -7.87 -8.28
N ILE A 93 -6.77 -8.20 -9.31
CA ILE A 93 -7.87 -9.18 -9.19
C ILE A 93 -7.40 -10.59 -9.53
N ASN A 94 -6.54 -10.74 -10.54
CA ASN A 94 -6.09 -12.04 -10.99
C ASN A 94 -4.68 -12.38 -10.45
N GLU A 95 -4.40 -13.67 -10.36
CA GLU A 95 -3.16 -14.18 -9.76
C GLU A 95 -1.90 -13.65 -10.49
N ILE A 96 -1.88 -13.70 -11.81
CA ILE A 96 -0.72 -13.26 -12.61
C ILE A 96 -0.43 -11.78 -12.33
N SER A 97 -1.45 -10.94 -12.43
CA SER A 97 -1.31 -9.49 -12.17
C SER A 97 -0.86 -9.19 -10.74
N SER A 98 -1.28 -10.01 -9.78
CA SER A 98 -0.86 -9.90 -8.37
C SER A 98 0.62 -10.20 -8.20
N PHE A 99 1.12 -11.26 -8.83
CA PHE A 99 2.55 -11.61 -8.80
C PHE A 99 3.41 -10.57 -9.50
N GLU A 100 3.04 -10.14 -10.72
CA GLU A 100 3.74 -9.07 -11.45
C GLU A 100 3.80 -7.79 -10.62
N PHE A 101 2.71 -7.42 -9.96
CA PHE A 101 2.67 -6.25 -9.09
C PHE A 101 3.61 -6.38 -7.89
N CYS A 102 3.64 -7.55 -7.26
CA CYS A 102 4.57 -7.82 -6.15
C CYS A 102 6.03 -7.74 -6.61
N GLU A 103 6.37 -8.27 -7.79
CA GLU A 103 7.73 -8.21 -8.32
C GLU A 103 8.19 -6.76 -8.51
N ILE A 104 7.36 -5.91 -9.12
CA ILE A 104 7.68 -4.48 -9.30
C ILE A 104 7.86 -3.78 -7.95
N ILE A 105 6.99 -4.05 -6.97
CA ILE A 105 7.14 -3.49 -5.62
C ILE A 105 8.47 -3.91 -5.00
N LEU A 106 8.82 -5.20 -5.09
CA LEU A 106 10.07 -5.71 -4.53
C LEU A 106 11.30 -5.09 -5.20
N ASP A 107 11.27 -4.86 -6.51
CA ASP A 107 12.37 -4.22 -7.22
C ASP A 107 12.51 -2.74 -6.78
N ILE A 108 11.42 -2.01 -6.66
CA ILE A 108 11.43 -0.64 -6.12
C ILE A 108 12.02 -0.62 -4.70
N LEU A 109 11.63 -1.56 -3.85
CA LEU A 109 12.12 -1.64 -2.47
C LEU A 109 13.59 -1.99 -2.38
N LYS A 110 14.09 -2.89 -3.24
CA LYS A 110 15.53 -3.19 -3.36
C LYS A 110 16.33 -1.96 -3.75
N ASP A 111 15.87 -1.22 -4.78
CA ASP A 111 16.53 0.00 -5.23
C ASP A 111 16.59 1.06 -4.12
N MET A 112 15.57 1.14 -3.29
CA MET A 112 15.49 2.06 -2.16
C MET A 112 16.13 1.51 -0.88
N LYS A 113 16.68 0.30 -0.90
CA LYS A 113 17.30 -0.38 0.26
C LYS A 113 16.34 -0.49 1.44
N SER A 114 15.07 -0.77 1.19
CA SER A 114 14.09 -1.04 2.23
C SER A 114 14.34 -2.42 2.82
N GLU A 115 14.54 -2.49 4.14
CA GLU A 115 14.83 -3.74 4.87
C GLU A 115 13.59 -4.31 5.55
N GLN A 116 12.53 -3.52 5.68
CA GLN A 116 11.33 -3.93 6.40
C GLN A 116 10.08 -3.67 5.57
N ILE A 117 9.28 -4.74 5.41
CA ILE A 117 7.96 -4.70 4.76
C ILE A 117 6.91 -5.08 5.78
N ILE A 118 5.89 -4.23 5.93
CA ILE A 118 4.74 -4.46 6.79
C ILE A 118 3.49 -4.48 5.90
N THR A 119 2.78 -5.59 5.90
CA THR A 119 1.51 -5.71 5.19
C THR A 119 0.35 -5.69 6.19
N LEU A 120 -0.66 -4.89 5.88
CA LEU A 120 -1.86 -4.70 6.70
C LEU A 120 -3.04 -5.38 6.03
N GLY A 121 -3.82 -6.12 6.81
CA GLY A 121 -5.00 -6.81 6.27
C GLY A 121 -6.05 -7.10 7.34
N GLY A 122 -7.27 -7.37 6.91
CA GLY A 122 -8.35 -7.82 7.76
C GLY A 122 -8.50 -9.34 7.74
N ILE A 123 -8.97 -9.90 8.83
CA ILE A 123 -9.34 -11.31 8.94
C ILE A 123 -10.86 -11.40 9.04
N GLY A 124 -11.48 -12.17 8.13
CA GLY A 124 -12.91 -12.44 8.18
C GLY A 124 -13.25 -13.36 9.35
N LEU A 125 -14.14 -12.93 10.22
CA LEU A 125 -14.68 -13.72 11.32
C LEU A 125 -16.16 -14.01 11.08
N ARG A 126 -16.64 -15.16 11.60
CA ARG A 126 -18.06 -15.51 11.50
C ARG A 126 -18.94 -14.65 12.37
N GLU A 127 -18.41 -14.15 13.48
CA GLU A 127 -19.10 -13.31 14.46
C GLU A 127 -18.25 -12.10 14.82
N ILE A 128 -18.88 -11.01 15.17
CA ILE A 128 -18.18 -9.80 15.63
C ILE A 128 -17.60 -10.11 17.02
N PRO A 129 -16.28 -10.05 17.20
CA PRO A 129 -15.67 -10.33 18.49
C PRO A 129 -15.98 -9.20 19.48
N LYS A 130 -16.24 -9.57 20.74
CA LYS A 130 -16.40 -8.59 21.83
C LYS A 130 -15.11 -7.80 22.05
N ASP A 131 -13.96 -8.49 21.95
CA ASP A 131 -12.63 -7.90 22.09
C ASP A 131 -11.83 -8.14 20.80
N PRO A 132 -11.71 -7.12 19.92
CA PRO A 132 -10.91 -7.22 18.71
C PRO A 132 -9.44 -7.53 19.02
N LYS A 133 -8.84 -8.46 18.29
CA LYS A 133 -7.43 -8.86 18.46
C LYS A 133 -6.61 -8.47 17.24
N ILE A 134 -5.37 -8.09 17.48
CA ILE A 134 -4.37 -7.87 16.44
C ILE A 134 -3.45 -9.08 16.40
N TYR A 135 -3.27 -9.65 15.21
CA TYR A 135 -2.37 -10.76 14.98
C TYR A 135 -1.15 -10.26 14.20
N ILE A 136 0.03 -10.70 14.60
CA ILE A 136 1.29 -10.37 13.95
C ILE A 136 1.99 -11.66 13.59
N THR A 137 2.44 -11.76 12.35
CA THR A 137 3.29 -12.85 11.86
C THR A 137 4.42 -12.29 11.02
N GLY A 138 5.48 -13.04 10.81
CA GLY A 138 6.63 -12.61 10.02
C GLY A 138 7.57 -13.75 9.69
N ASN A 139 8.50 -13.47 8.79
CA ASN A 139 9.53 -14.42 8.37
C ASN A 139 10.81 -14.37 9.22
N ILE A 140 10.88 -13.47 10.20
CA ILE A 140 11.99 -13.36 11.15
C ILE A 140 11.46 -13.73 12.54
N LYS A 141 12.04 -14.78 13.15
CA LYS A 141 11.82 -15.04 14.58
C LYS A 141 12.49 -13.93 15.37
N LYS A 142 11.71 -13.10 16.06
CA LYS A 142 12.28 -12.27 17.13
C LYS A 142 12.73 -13.22 18.22
N GLU A 143 14.03 -13.30 18.48
CA GLU A 143 14.50 -13.80 19.75
C GLU A 143 13.91 -12.93 20.85
N LYS A 144 13.33 -13.60 21.86
CA LYS A 144 12.66 -12.93 22.98
C LYS A 144 13.66 -12.15 23.83
#